data_830fb302996bd389908846ca2ea4edef
#
_entry.id   830fb302996bd389908846ca2ea4edef
#
_cell.length_a   1.000
_cell.length_b   1.000
_cell.length_c   1.000
_cell.angle_alpha   90.00
_cell.angle_beta   90.00
_cell.angle_gamma   90.00
#
_symmetry.space_group_name_H-M   'P 1'
#
loop_
_entity.id
_entity.type
_entity.pdbx_description
1 polymer ?
#
loop_
_entity_poly.entity_id
_entity_poly.type
_entity_poly.pdbx_seq_one_letter_code
_entity_poly.pdbx_strand_id
1 'polypeptide(L)'
;GYTEMALDGLDTDGDGVYSQSELDPLTTENMASLKDYDYFTVMRQGGVKLATGDAVAYGQTWADGKLKLHFQIPLKTPLDPTAGEFMVKVYDPEFFIAIDYVKDEPVSVVGPIPQGCQLVVKPVPTGAEIEATQQMLATKGQDWKPENNEDFGAMFAQPVLIQCKA
;
A
#
# COMPACT_ATOMS: atom_id res chain seq x y z
N GLY A 1 20.22 0.20 -5.20
CA GLY A 1 18.78 0.55 -5.31
C GLY A 1 18.34 1.50 -4.20
N TYR A 2 17.05 1.85 -4.14
CA TYR A 2 16.51 2.78 -3.12
C TYR A 2 16.89 2.39 -1.68
N THR A 3 16.82 1.11 -1.36
CA THR A 3 17.13 0.58 -0.03
C THR A 3 18.59 0.85 0.38
N GLU A 4 19.54 0.68 -0.53
CA GLU A 4 20.96 0.96 -0.25
C GLU A 4 21.20 2.44 0.00
N MET A 5 20.56 3.31 -0.80
CA MET A 5 20.64 4.76 -0.59
C MET A 5 19.99 5.19 0.74
N ALA A 6 18.85 4.58 1.09
CA ALA A 6 18.13 4.91 2.32
C ALA A 6 18.88 4.45 3.58
N LEU A 7 19.73 3.44 3.47
CA LEU A 7 20.52 2.90 4.58
C LEU A 7 21.92 3.53 4.68
N ASP A 8 22.31 4.32 3.67
CA ASP A 8 23.64 4.97 3.68
C ASP A 8 23.79 5.91 4.88
N GLY A 9 24.80 5.68 5.69
CA GLY A 9 25.10 6.46 6.89
C GLY A 9 24.19 6.18 8.11
N LEU A 10 23.30 5.21 8.06
CA LEU A 10 22.48 4.83 9.23
C LEU A 10 23.22 3.96 10.25
N ASP A 11 24.17 3.15 9.82
CA ASP A 11 25.08 2.39 10.71
C ASP A 11 26.07 3.37 11.36
N THR A 12 25.62 4.00 12.44
CA THR A 12 26.37 5.09 13.09
C THR A 12 27.48 4.61 13.99
N ASP A 13 27.41 3.39 14.49
CA ASP A 13 28.44 2.77 15.33
C ASP A 13 29.39 1.86 14.56
N GLY A 14 29.06 1.56 13.29
CA GLY A 14 29.91 0.81 12.37
C GLY A 14 29.98 -0.69 12.66
N ASP A 15 28.96 -1.24 13.32
CA ASP A 15 28.90 -2.67 13.70
C ASP A 15 28.37 -3.57 12.58
N GLY A 16 27.88 -2.99 11.49
CA GLY A 16 27.31 -3.70 10.33
C GLY A 16 25.88 -4.18 10.54
N VAL A 17 25.21 -3.76 11.61
CA VAL A 17 23.83 -4.08 11.94
C VAL A 17 23.04 -2.78 12.07
N TYR A 18 21.83 -2.72 11.53
CA TYR A 18 20.96 -1.56 11.71
C TYR A 18 20.11 -1.77 12.96
N SER A 19 20.48 -1.14 14.06
CA SER A 19 19.74 -1.14 15.31
C SER A 19 18.43 -0.37 15.19
N GLN A 20 17.49 -0.58 16.10
CA GLN A 20 16.22 0.15 16.10
C GLN A 20 16.42 1.66 16.23
N SER A 21 17.38 2.09 17.07
CA SER A 21 17.70 3.51 17.26
C SER A 21 18.24 4.19 16.00
N GLU A 22 18.90 3.44 15.12
CA GLU A 22 19.39 3.92 13.83
C GLU A 22 18.29 3.95 12.77
N LEU A 23 17.33 3.03 12.84
CA LEU A 23 16.20 2.98 11.91
C LEU A 23 15.08 3.98 12.27
N ASP A 24 14.93 4.38 13.52
CA ASP A 24 13.84 5.24 13.97
C ASP A 24 13.76 6.60 13.26
N PRO A 25 14.87 7.33 12.99
CA PRO A 25 14.83 8.55 12.21
C PRO A 25 14.26 8.34 10.79
N LEU A 26 14.74 7.30 10.08
CA LEU A 26 14.26 6.93 8.76
C LEU A 26 12.78 6.51 8.80
N THR A 27 12.37 5.78 9.84
CA THR A 27 10.98 5.39 10.04
C THR A 27 10.08 6.62 10.15
N THR A 28 10.48 7.60 10.93
CA THR A 28 9.74 8.85 11.13
C THR A 28 9.59 9.63 9.82
N GLU A 29 10.67 9.75 9.06
CA GLU A 29 10.67 10.44 7.77
C GLU A 29 9.80 9.71 6.74
N ASN A 30 9.94 8.40 6.63
CA ASN A 30 9.12 7.59 5.73
C ASN A 30 7.63 7.69 6.05
N MET A 31 7.25 7.63 7.33
CA MET A 31 5.85 7.74 7.73
C MET A 31 5.27 9.13 7.48
N ALA A 32 6.06 10.19 7.65
CA ALA A 32 5.66 11.54 7.32
C ALA A 32 5.41 11.71 5.81
N SER A 33 6.31 11.20 4.99
CA SER A 33 6.18 11.23 3.52
C SER A 33 5.00 10.40 3.03
N LEU A 34 4.80 9.19 3.56
CA LEU A 34 3.71 8.30 3.17
C LEU A 34 2.33 8.87 3.50
N LYS A 35 2.24 9.71 4.52
CA LYS A 35 0.98 10.38 4.91
C LYS A 35 0.41 11.21 3.77
N ASP A 36 1.24 11.91 3.01
CA ASP A 36 0.84 12.77 1.90
C ASP A 36 0.23 11.98 0.73
N TYR A 37 0.49 10.67 0.69
CA TYR A 37 -0.02 9.73 -0.31
C TYR A 37 -1.05 8.75 0.25
N ASP A 38 -1.75 9.10 1.36
CA ASP A 38 -2.69 8.20 2.04
C ASP A 38 -2.07 6.83 2.38
N TYR A 39 -0.77 6.78 2.66
CA TYR A 39 -0.01 5.55 2.93
C TYR A 39 -0.12 4.52 1.79
N PHE A 40 -0.28 4.97 0.55
CA PHE A 40 -0.54 4.14 -0.63
C PHE A 40 -1.75 3.21 -0.49
N THR A 41 -2.67 3.51 0.43
CA THR A 41 -3.77 2.62 0.77
C THR A 41 -5.12 3.31 0.57
N VAL A 42 -5.90 2.81 -0.36
CA VAL A 42 -7.25 3.31 -0.64
C VAL A 42 -8.28 2.28 -0.22
N MET A 43 -9.18 2.68 0.66
CA MET A 43 -10.29 1.87 1.15
C MET A 43 -11.62 2.44 0.67
N ARG A 44 -12.52 1.58 0.19
CA ARG A 44 -13.86 1.96 -0.28
C ARG A 44 -14.92 1.01 0.24
N GLN A 45 -16.13 1.52 0.43
CA GLN A 45 -17.32 0.71 0.66
C GLN A 45 -18.44 1.16 -0.29
N GLY A 46 -19.03 0.22 -1.02
CA GLY A 46 -20.03 0.54 -2.02
C GLY A 46 -19.56 1.58 -3.05
N GLY A 47 -18.25 1.60 -3.37
CA GLY A 47 -17.63 2.57 -4.28
C GLY A 47 -17.22 3.90 -3.62
N VAL A 48 -17.68 4.21 -2.41
CA VAL A 48 -17.35 5.46 -1.70
C VAL A 48 -16.02 5.32 -0.95
N LYS A 49 -15.08 6.27 -1.13
CA LYS A 49 -13.81 6.30 -0.39
C LYS A 49 -14.08 6.51 1.09
N LEU A 50 -13.47 5.68 1.92
CA LEU A 50 -13.57 5.77 3.37
C LEU A 50 -12.54 6.75 3.93
N ALA A 51 -12.93 7.47 4.98
CA ALA A 51 -12.02 8.36 5.70
C ALA A 51 -11.17 7.55 6.69
N THR A 52 -9.87 7.73 6.60
CA THR A 52 -8.87 7.12 7.47
C THR A 52 -8.28 8.14 8.44
N GLY A 53 -7.79 7.66 9.57
CA GLY A 53 -6.94 8.42 10.47
C GLY A 53 -5.46 8.32 10.07
N ASP A 54 -4.61 9.00 10.84
CA ASP A 54 -3.17 8.87 10.71
C ASP A 54 -2.72 7.46 11.09
N ALA A 55 -1.67 6.98 10.43
CA ALA A 55 -1.10 5.68 10.75
C ALA A 55 -0.58 5.64 12.20
N VAL A 56 -0.79 4.49 12.84
CA VAL A 56 -0.37 4.22 14.22
C VAL A 56 0.39 2.88 14.29
N ALA A 57 1.02 2.59 15.42
CA ALA A 57 1.73 1.34 15.66
C ALA A 57 2.69 0.97 14.51
N TYR A 58 3.47 1.95 14.06
CA TYR A 58 4.41 1.77 12.97
C TYR A 58 5.84 1.54 13.46
N GLY A 59 6.63 0.91 12.62
CA GLY A 59 8.05 0.69 12.84
C GLY A 59 8.74 0.10 11.61
N GLN A 60 10.07 0.12 11.63
CA GLN A 60 10.90 -0.49 10.60
C GLN A 60 11.83 -1.52 11.19
N THR A 61 12.15 -2.54 10.39
CA THR A 61 13.19 -3.52 10.72
C THR A 61 13.99 -3.84 9.47
N TRP A 62 15.25 -4.14 9.66
CA TRP A 62 16.12 -4.65 8.61
C TRP A 62 16.38 -6.13 8.84
N ALA A 63 16.09 -6.96 7.86
CA ALA A 63 16.38 -8.37 7.90
C ALA A 63 16.50 -8.94 6.48
N ASP A 64 17.42 -9.88 6.27
CA ASP A 64 17.61 -10.60 5.01
C ASP A 64 17.80 -9.67 3.78
N GLY A 65 18.52 -8.55 3.96
CA GLY A 65 18.76 -7.57 2.91
C GLY A 65 17.50 -6.77 2.51
N LYS A 66 16.48 -6.74 3.37
CA LYS A 66 15.22 -6.03 3.13
C LYS A 66 14.86 -5.10 4.28
N LEU A 67 14.45 -3.89 3.94
CA LEU A 67 13.82 -2.98 4.86
C LEU A 67 12.32 -3.30 4.93
N LYS A 68 11.80 -3.64 6.11
CA LYS A 68 10.40 -3.92 6.34
C LYS A 68 9.78 -2.81 7.16
N LEU A 69 8.83 -2.10 6.57
CA LEU A 69 7.98 -1.12 7.24
C LEU A 69 6.64 -1.77 7.59
N HIS A 70 6.16 -1.55 8.80
CA HIS A 70 4.81 -1.94 9.22
C HIS A 70 4.08 -0.75 9.85
N PHE A 71 2.78 -0.69 9.68
CA PHE A 71 1.92 0.33 10.29
C PHE A 71 0.46 -0.10 10.25
N GLN A 72 -0.39 0.58 11.03
CA GLN A 72 -1.84 0.39 11.04
C GLN A 72 -2.53 1.68 10.63
N ILE A 73 -3.53 1.59 9.76
CA ILE A 73 -4.34 2.72 9.33
C ILE A 73 -5.74 2.55 9.91
N PRO A 74 -6.14 3.32 10.93
CA PRO A 74 -7.47 3.24 11.50
C PRO A 74 -8.51 3.88 10.57
N LEU A 75 -9.69 3.28 10.45
CA LEU A 75 -10.85 3.96 9.88
C LEU A 75 -11.38 4.99 10.90
N LYS A 76 -11.77 6.18 10.43
CA LYS A 76 -12.39 7.21 11.30
C LYS A 76 -13.74 6.79 11.84
N THR A 77 -14.44 5.92 11.13
CA THR A 77 -15.74 5.38 11.53
C THR A 77 -15.70 3.87 11.42
N PRO A 78 -16.20 3.12 12.41
CA PRO A 78 -16.31 1.67 12.31
C PRO A 78 -17.07 1.26 11.05
N LEU A 79 -16.61 0.19 10.41
CA LEU A 79 -17.17 -0.35 9.18
C LEU A 79 -18.17 -1.46 9.53
N ASP A 80 -19.35 -1.42 8.93
CA ASP A 80 -20.22 -2.60 8.82
C ASP A 80 -19.93 -3.30 7.48
N PRO A 81 -19.27 -4.45 7.48
CA PRO A 81 -18.90 -5.12 6.24
C PRO A 81 -20.09 -5.66 5.46
N THR A 82 -21.29 -5.71 6.07
CA THR A 82 -22.55 -6.14 5.41
C THR A 82 -23.27 -5.01 4.68
N ALA A 83 -22.90 -3.75 4.93
CA ALA A 83 -23.54 -2.58 4.32
C ALA A 83 -23.12 -2.31 2.85
N GLY A 84 -22.33 -3.20 2.25
CA GLY A 84 -21.85 -3.12 0.87
C GLY A 84 -20.45 -3.71 0.73
N GLU A 85 -20.03 -3.96 -0.51
CA GLU A 85 -18.69 -4.48 -0.77
C GLU A 85 -17.61 -3.54 -0.20
N PHE A 86 -16.77 -4.08 0.66
CA PHE A 86 -15.58 -3.38 1.14
C PHE A 86 -14.39 -3.75 0.28
N MET A 87 -13.65 -2.75 -0.20
CA MET A 87 -12.49 -2.91 -1.06
C MET A 87 -11.28 -2.16 -0.50
N VAL A 88 -10.14 -2.83 -0.55
CA VAL A 88 -8.83 -2.22 -0.30
C VAL A 88 -7.97 -2.40 -1.55
N LYS A 89 -7.26 -1.33 -1.93
CA LYS A 89 -6.18 -1.35 -2.91
C LYS A 89 -4.95 -0.68 -2.30
N VAL A 90 -3.77 -1.25 -2.57
CA VAL A 90 -2.49 -0.67 -2.19
C VAL A 90 -1.72 -0.36 -3.46
N TYR A 91 -1.42 0.92 -3.69
CA TYR A 91 -0.72 1.37 -4.90
C TYR A 91 -0.20 2.79 -4.73
N ASP A 92 0.82 3.13 -5.51
CA ASP A 92 1.31 4.50 -5.65
C ASP A 92 0.44 5.25 -6.68
N PRO A 93 -0.30 6.31 -6.29
CA PRO A 93 -1.13 7.07 -7.22
C PRO A 93 -0.32 7.77 -8.33
N GLU A 94 0.94 8.11 -8.07
CA GLU A 94 1.85 8.72 -9.05
C GLU A 94 2.57 7.68 -9.92
N PHE A 95 2.41 6.40 -9.65
CA PHE A 95 2.98 5.28 -10.39
C PHE A 95 4.52 5.24 -10.47
N PHE A 96 5.21 5.79 -9.46
CA PHE A 96 6.66 5.70 -9.36
C PHE A 96 7.15 4.39 -8.75
N ILE A 97 6.33 3.80 -7.87
CA ILE A 97 6.66 2.58 -7.12
C ILE A 97 5.71 1.46 -7.52
N ALA A 98 6.26 0.33 -7.96
CA ALA A 98 5.49 -0.89 -8.15
C ALA A 98 5.24 -1.55 -6.79
N ILE A 99 3.98 -1.85 -6.48
CA ILE A 99 3.57 -2.52 -5.26
C ILE A 99 2.87 -3.83 -5.61
N ASP A 100 3.49 -4.94 -5.24
CA ASP A 100 2.96 -6.29 -5.45
C ASP A 100 2.69 -6.97 -4.11
N TYR A 101 1.63 -7.76 -4.05
CA TYR A 101 1.39 -8.65 -2.91
C TYR A 101 2.35 -9.84 -2.93
N VAL A 102 2.75 -10.27 -1.74
CA VAL A 102 3.47 -11.56 -1.61
C VAL A 102 2.59 -12.71 -2.11
N LYS A 103 3.22 -13.79 -2.58
CA LYS A 103 2.47 -14.91 -3.20
C LYS A 103 1.68 -15.73 -2.21
N ASP A 104 2.25 -15.92 -1.01
CA ASP A 104 1.68 -16.78 0.01
C ASP A 104 0.98 -15.95 1.08
N GLU A 105 -0.31 -16.21 1.27
CA GLU A 105 -1.15 -15.55 2.26
C GLU A 105 -0.99 -14.01 2.33
N PRO A 106 -1.18 -13.29 1.20
CA PRO A 106 -0.90 -11.85 1.11
C PRO A 106 -1.77 -11.01 2.04
N VAL A 107 -2.92 -11.51 2.43
CA VAL A 107 -3.91 -10.80 3.25
C VAL A 107 -4.60 -11.78 4.20
N SER A 108 -4.78 -11.36 5.43
CA SER A 108 -5.56 -12.08 6.43
C SER A 108 -6.54 -11.14 7.14
N VAL A 109 -7.59 -11.70 7.71
CA VAL A 109 -8.53 -10.99 8.58
C VAL A 109 -8.29 -11.42 10.01
N VAL A 110 -8.05 -10.47 10.90
CA VAL A 110 -7.95 -10.71 12.33
C VAL A 110 -9.33 -10.51 12.96
N GLY A 111 -9.90 -11.57 13.50
CA GLY A 111 -11.25 -11.59 14.08
C GLY A 111 -12.29 -12.28 13.18
N PRO A 112 -13.54 -12.34 13.63
CA PRO A 112 -14.61 -13.03 12.90
C PRO A 112 -15.03 -12.25 11.65
N ILE A 113 -15.12 -12.95 10.52
CA ILE A 113 -15.82 -12.44 9.35
C ILE A 113 -17.32 -12.75 9.54
N PRO A 114 -18.25 -11.80 9.28
CA PRO A 114 -19.67 -12.05 9.38
C PRO A 114 -20.13 -13.25 8.53
N GLN A 115 -21.16 -13.96 9.00
CA GLN A 115 -21.70 -15.10 8.26
C GLN A 115 -22.14 -14.67 6.86
N GLY A 116 -21.79 -15.46 5.85
CA GLY A 116 -22.06 -15.16 4.45
C GLY A 116 -21.08 -14.21 3.78
N CYS A 117 -20.12 -13.65 4.53
CA CYS A 117 -19.05 -12.83 3.97
C CYS A 117 -17.76 -13.64 3.77
N GLN A 118 -16.95 -13.22 2.83
CA GLN A 118 -15.64 -13.83 2.55
C GLN A 118 -14.60 -12.79 2.14
N LEU A 119 -13.34 -13.05 2.50
CA LEU A 119 -12.19 -12.32 1.99
C LEU A 119 -11.85 -12.85 0.58
N VAL A 120 -11.70 -11.95 -0.37
CA VAL A 120 -11.35 -12.29 -1.76
C VAL A 120 -10.20 -11.41 -2.22
N VAL A 121 -9.08 -12.02 -2.55
CA VAL A 121 -7.99 -11.35 -3.26
C VAL A 121 -8.20 -11.58 -4.75
N LYS A 122 -8.49 -10.50 -5.49
CA LYS A 122 -8.71 -10.57 -6.94
C LYS A 122 -7.36 -10.71 -7.66
N PRO A 123 -7.32 -11.25 -8.87
CA PRO A 123 -6.11 -11.20 -9.69
C PRO A 123 -5.74 -9.76 -10.05
N VAL A 124 -4.49 -9.56 -10.43
CA VAL A 124 -4.05 -8.29 -11.02
C VAL A 124 -4.91 -7.98 -12.25
N PRO A 125 -5.42 -6.76 -12.40
CA PRO A 125 -6.20 -6.39 -13.58
C PRO A 125 -5.41 -6.60 -14.88
N THR A 126 -6.09 -7.14 -15.89
CA THR A 126 -5.53 -7.39 -17.22
C THR A 126 -6.54 -6.95 -18.30
N GLY A 127 -6.08 -6.81 -19.53
CA GLY A 127 -6.93 -6.50 -20.68
C GLY A 127 -6.38 -5.39 -21.55
N ALA A 128 -7.00 -5.16 -22.70
CA ALA A 128 -6.51 -4.23 -23.71
C ALA A 128 -6.34 -2.79 -23.21
N GLU A 129 -7.20 -2.32 -22.33
CA GLU A 129 -7.11 -0.99 -21.72
C GLU A 129 -5.87 -0.88 -20.81
N ILE A 130 -5.63 -1.89 -19.99
CA ILE A 130 -4.44 -1.96 -19.12
C ILE A 130 -3.17 -1.99 -19.97
N GLU A 131 -3.12 -2.83 -21.00
CA GLU A 131 -1.99 -2.94 -21.91
C GLU A 131 -1.73 -1.63 -22.67
N ALA A 132 -2.77 -0.96 -23.16
CA ALA A 132 -2.66 0.33 -23.83
C ALA A 132 -2.13 1.40 -22.87
N THR A 133 -2.61 1.42 -21.63
CA THR A 133 -2.13 2.38 -20.60
C THR A 133 -0.67 2.10 -20.24
N GLN A 134 -0.26 0.85 -20.07
CA GLN A 134 1.15 0.47 -19.85
C GLN A 134 2.04 0.93 -21.00
N GLN A 135 1.62 0.72 -22.25
CA GLN A 135 2.36 1.17 -23.44
C GLN A 135 2.48 2.70 -23.47
N MET A 136 1.42 3.41 -23.18
CA MET A 136 1.43 4.86 -23.09
C MET A 136 2.39 5.35 -22.00
N LEU A 137 2.33 4.78 -20.79
CA LEU A 137 3.21 5.13 -19.68
C LEU A 137 4.68 4.84 -19.99
N ALA A 138 4.99 3.75 -20.69
CA ALA A 138 6.34 3.40 -21.11
C ALA A 138 6.99 4.42 -22.05
N THR A 139 6.21 5.28 -22.68
CA THR A 139 6.71 6.39 -23.54
C THR A 139 6.99 7.67 -22.76
N LYS A 140 6.61 7.73 -21.48
CA LYS A 140 6.75 8.94 -20.66
C LYS A 140 8.15 9.00 -20.04
N GLY A 141 8.65 10.22 -19.87
CA GLY A 141 9.92 10.46 -19.17
C GLY A 141 9.75 10.36 -17.64
N GLN A 142 10.87 10.34 -16.93
CA GLN A 142 10.89 10.24 -15.46
C GLN A 142 10.19 11.41 -14.75
N ASP A 143 10.14 12.58 -15.37
CA ASP A 143 9.51 13.79 -14.81
C ASP A 143 8.03 13.93 -15.22
N TRP A 144 7.47 12.95 -15.93
CA TRP A 144 6.08 13.01 -16.34
C TRP A 144 5.16 12.79 -15.13
N LYS A 145 4.14 13.64 -15.02
CA LYS A 145 3.07 13.50 -14.02
C LYS A 145 1.72 13.42 -14.73
N PRO A 146 0.77 12.63 -14.18
CA PRO A 146 -0.59 12.60 -14.69
C PRO A 146 -1.23 14.00 -14.71
N GLU A 147 -1.94 14.33 -15.76
CA GLU A 147 -2.78 15.52 -15.80
C GLU A 147 -4.13 15.21 -15.12
N ASN A 148 -4.73 16.24 -14.49
CA ASN A 148 -6.10 16.15 -13.96
C ASN A 148 -6.37 15.10 -12.86
N ASN A 149 -5.42 14.79 -11.99
CA ASN A 149 -5.58 13.78 -10.93
C ASN A 149 -5.99 12.39 -11.45
N GLU A 150 -5.58 12.01 -12.65
CA GLU A 150 -5.76 10.66 -13.16
C GLU A 150 -5.01 9.66 -12.27
N ASP A 151 -5.76 8.71 -11.73
CA ASP A 151 -5.25 7.70 -10.80
C ASP A 151 -4.89 6.42 -11.56
N PHE A 152 -3.79 6.48 -12.32
CA PHE A 152 -3.32 5.33 -13.10
C PHE A 152 -2.92 4.17 -12.21
N GLY A 153 -2.36 4.44 -11.03
CA GLY A 153 -1.99 3.40 -10.08
C GLY A 153 -3.16 2.48 -9.72
N ALA A 154 -4.36 3.05 -9.58
CA ALA A 154 -5.56 2.28 -9.26
C ALA A 154 -5.93 1.26 -10.33
N MET A 155 -5.59 1.48 -11.61
CA MET A 155 -5.89 0.55 -12.69
C MET A 155 -5.06 -0.74 -12.60
N PHE A 156 -3.84 -0.64 -12.10
CA PHE A 156 -2.91 -1.76 -11.98
C PHE A 156 -2.98 -2.46 -10.62
N ALA A 157 -3.59 -1.80 -9.63
CA ALA A 157 -3.65 -2.30 -8.26
C ALA A 157 -4.54 -3.52 -8.13
N GLN A 158 -4.02 -4.56 -7.49
CA GLN A 158 -4.75 -5.77 -7.17
C GLN A 158 -5.77 -5.51 -6.06
N PRO A 159 -7.09 -5.72 -6.29
CA PRO A 159 -8.10 -5.45 -5.27
C PRO A 159 -8.20 -6.57 -4.24
N VAL A 160 -8.36 -6.18 -2.97
CA VAL A 160 -8.77 -7.06 -1.88
C VAL A 160 -10.18 -6.68 -1.45
N LEU A 161 -11.07 -7.64 -1.36
CA LEU A 161 -12.49 -7.42 -1.10
C LEU A 161 -12.94 -8.20 0.13
N ILE A 162 -13.88 -7.62 0.88
CA ILE A 162 -14.80 -8.38 1.72
C ILE A 162 -16.15 -8.34 1.03
N GLN A 163 -16.61 -9.50 0.57
CA GLN A 163 -17.86 -9.66 -0.15
C GLN A 163 -18.84 -10.49 0.69
N CYS A 164 -20.05 -10.01 0.87
CA CYS A 164 -21.14 -10.71 1.54
C CYS A 164 -22.17 -11.17 0.52
N LYS A 165 -22.69 -12.37 0.71
CA LYS A 165 -23.83 -12.84 -0.09
C LYS A 165 -25.07 -12.05 0.34
N ALA A 166 -25.80 -11.52 -0.63
CA ALA A 166 -27.10 -10.95 -0.43
C ALA A 166 -28.12 -12.02 -0.01
#